data_4a9a04c472756a9b651a9a1070791896
#
_entry.id   4a9a04c472756a9b651a9a1070791896
#
_cell.length_a   1.000
_cell.length_b   1.000
_cell.length_c   1.000
_cell.angle_alpha   90.00
_cell.angle_beta   90.00
_cell.angle_gamma   90.00
#
_symmetry.space_group_name_H-M   'P 1'
#
loop_
_entity.id
_entity.type
_entity.pdbx_description
1 polymer ?
#
loop_
_entity_poly.entity_id
_entity_poly.type
_entity_poly.pdbx_seq_one_letter_code
_entity_poly.pdbx_strand_id
1 'polypeptide(L)'
;MTRLRVAGVNRRALAVLFAAVFGLAGCGAAALAQGRPANLTKAQAEALAAYNKALEAFKAILAERRAQINAKQKLPPVPGQALYLARIDMMSAYKDLTDLLPSRIGRPNKFKIPPAYFDADNEPLIDEYKALFRVMQAPPPHAQPSATPYQDVVDLGTVIARTKGLDPAHAAIAGRICLGVYFAETDGEQNIGNARSDKYQGSFQTGIDEDRNGRKKWIAIKPKVRAIDPALAARDDREEARVGTSDQRFNHWTGTRNGLMNAHADLFGHIPAIVKTLPNPIDQMKFFELIQIIPSPTKAALKSGDLLNYKISEPRIMFYLRNNSMFAFGQADRRRTSATFREILDAMWMFDEKFERALATYEDLKVRPKS
;
A
#
# COMPACT_ATOMS: atom_id res chain seq x y z
N MET A 1 59.07 29.57 -22.52
CA MET A 1 58.23 30.54 -21.78
C MET A 1 57.13 31.05 -22.69
N THR A 2 55.94 30.46 -22.59
CA THR A 2 54.80 30.91 -23.39
C THR A 2 53.61 31.02 -22.43
N ARG A 3 53.16 32.24 -22.19
CA ARG A 3 52.01 32.58 -21.34
C ARG A 3 50.73 32.40 -22.12
N LEU A 4 49.85 31.47 -21.70
CA LEU A 4 48.45 31.41 -22.15
C LEU A 4 47.62 32.44 -21.39
N ARG A 5 46.99 33.34 -22.16
CA ARG A 5 45.96 34.27 -21.65
C ARG A 5 44.65 33.53 -21.55
N VAL A 6 44.06 33.48 -20.34
CA VAL A 6 42.69 33.03 -20.11
C VAL A 6 41.72 34.18 -20.45
N ALA A 7 40.87 33.96 -21.44
CA ALA A 7 39.86 34.93 -21.85
C ALA A 7 38.72 34.98 -20.81
N GLY A 8 38.33 36.21 -20.41
CA GLY A 8 37.31 36.47 -19.40
C GLY A 8 35.93 35.98 -19.83
N VAL A 9 35.28 35.20 -19.02
CA VAL A 9 33.89 34.77 -19.14
C VAL A 9 33.00 35.95 -18.76
N ASN A 10 32.15 36.36 -19.68
CA ASN A 10 31.28 37.52 -19.60
C ASN A 10 30.16 37.27 -18.57
N ARG A 11 30.21 37.94 -17.40
CA ARG A 11 29.28 37.85 -16.28
C ARG A 11 27.83 38.32 -16.61
N ARG A 12 27.56 38.77 -17.81
CA ARG A 12 26.23 39.28 -18.26
C ARG A 12 25.33 38.19 -18.84
N ALA A 13 25.84 36.99 -19.15
CA ALA A 13 25.04 35.90 -19.70
C ALA A 13 24.33 35.04 -18.65
N LEU A 14 24.71 35.15 -17.37
CA LEU A 14 24.12 34.33 -16.28
C LEU A 14 22.85 34.93 -15.68
N ALA A 15 22.59 36.21 -15.92
CA ALA A 15 21.41 36.87 -15.34
C ALA A 15 20.11 36.69 -16.16
N VAL A 16 20.22 36.26 -17.41
CA VAL A 16 19.03 36.07 -18.29
C VAL A 16 18.43 34.66 -18.16
N LEU A 17 19.18 33.69 -17.71
CA LEU A 17 18.65 32.31 -17.54
C LEU A 17 17.84 32.12 -16.25
N PHE A 18 17.98 33.01 -15.24
CA PHE A 18 17.22 32.91 -14.01
C PHE A 18 15.83 33.56 -14.07
N ALA A 19 15.60 34.45 -15.02
CA ALA A 19 14.29 35.11 -15.22
C ALA A 19 13.30 34.25 -15.99
N ALA A 20 13.76 33.29 -16.81
CA ALA A 20 12.90 32.43 -17.62
C ALA A 20 12.29 31.24 -16.85
N VAL A 21 12.88 30.87 -15.69
CA VAL A 21 12.37 29.73 -14.89
C VAL A 21 11.27 30.18 -13.91
N PHE A 22 11.18 31.47 -13.56
CA PHE A 22 10.11 31.99 -12.70
C PHE A 22 8.86 32.44 -13.47
N GLY A 23 8.91 32.56 -14.79
CA GLY A 23 7.78 32.98 -15.62
C GLY A 23 6.76 31.89 -15.96
N LEU A 24 7.10 30.61 -15.76
CA LEU A 24 6.22 29.46 -16.08
C LEU A 24 5.44 28.93 -14.87
N ALA A 25 5.72 29.40 -13.66
CA ALA A 25 4.97 29.02 -12.46
C ALA A 25 3.61 29.75 -12.34
N GLY A 26 3.33 30.72 -13.18
CA GLY A 26 2.11 31.51 -13.13
C GLY A 26 0.91 30.96 -13.94
N CYS A 27 1.14 30.02 -14.85
CA CYS A 27 0.06 29.55 -15.75
C CYS A 27 -0.68 28.30 -15.25
N GLY A 28 -0.16 27.59 -14.24
CA GLY A 28 -0.82 26.38 -13.70
C GLY A 28 -2.01 26.67 -12.77
N ALA A 29 -2.11 27.88 -12.20
CA ALA A 29 -3.21 28.25 -11.30
C ALA A 29 -4.50 28.68 -12.02
N ALA A 30 -4.43 28.98 -13.32
CA ALA A 30 -5.59 29.45 -14.09
C ALA A 30 -6.48 28.32 -14.64
N ALA A 31 -5.97 27.11 -14.81
CA ALA A 31 -6.72 26.00 -15.37
C ALA A 31 -7.71 25.36 -14.39
N LEU A 32 -7.47 25.49 -13.08
CA LEU A 32 -8.39 25.01 -12.03
C LEU A 32 -9.55 25.98 -11.73
N ALA A 33 -9.53 27.19 -12.34
CA ALA A 33 -10.56 28.20 -12.14
C ALA A 33 -11.85 27.99 -12.98
N GLN A 34 -11.83 27.09 -13.94
CA GLN A 34 -12.97 26.85 -14.85
C GLN A 34 -13.94 25.79 -14.29
N GLY A 35 -14.43 25.94 -13.09
CA GLY A 35 -15.43 25.02 -12.53
C GLY A 35 -15.72 25.25 -11.05
N ARG A 36 -15.32 26.35 -10.49
CA ARG A 36 -15.70 26.69 -9.10
C ARG A 36 -17.22 26.78 -9.02
N PRO A 37 -17.88 25.90 -8.26
CA PRO A 37 -19.27 26.14 -7.90
C PRO A 37 -19.33 27.46 -7.16
N ALA A 38 -20.18 28.38 -7.60
CA ALA A 38 -20.25 29.75 -7.11
C ALA A 38 -20.53 29.90 -5.60
N ASN A 39 -20.88 28.81 -4.90
CA ASN A 39 -21.30 28.79 -3.49
C ASN A 39 -20.80 27.55 -2.75
N LEU A 40 -19.49 27.45 -2.47
CA LEU A 40 -18.98 26.46 -1.52
C LEU A 40 -19.34 26.88 -0.09
N THR A 41 -19.76 25.94 0.73
CA THR A 41 -19.82 26.16 2.17
C THR A 41 -18.41 26.42 2.72
N LYS A 42 -18.32 27.01 3.89
CA LYS A 42 -17.02 27.27 4.55
C LYS A 42 -16.21 25.97 4.69
N ALA A 43 -16.82 24.87 5.16
CA ALA A 43 -16.15 23.58 5.30
C ALA A 43 -15.66 23.01 3.96
N GLN A 44 -16.44 23.16 2.89
CA GLN A 44 -16.03 22.72 1.55
C GLN A 44 -14.86 23.53 1.00
N ALA A 45 -14.86 24.84 1.23
CA ALA A 45 -13.77 25.72 0.82
C ALA A 45 -12.47 25.43 1.58
N GLU A 46 -12.56 25.17 2.89
CA GLU A 46 -11.43 24.80 3.74
C GLU A 46 -10.83 23.44 3.31
N ALA A 47 -11.67 22.44 3.03
CA ALA A 47 -11.22 21.14 2.55
C ALA A 47 -10.55 21.22 1.17
N LEU A 48 -11.10 22.03 0.24
CA LEU A 48 -10.48 22.27 -1.06
C LEU A 48 -9.12 22.98 -0.92
N ALA A 49 -9.02 23.96 -0.03
CA ALA A 49 -7.76 24.66 0.22
C ALA A 49 -6.70 23.72 0.84
N ALA A 50 -7.11 22.84 1.77
CA ALA A 50 -6.24 21.84 2.38
C ALA A 50 -5.73 20.85 1.33
N TYR A 51 -6.59 20.33 0.45
CA TYR A 51 -6.20 19.46 -0.65
C TYR A 51 -5.19 20.14 -1.59
N ASN A 52 -5.49 21.35 -2.06
CA ASN A 52 -4.58 22.07 -2.96
C ASN A 52 -3.22 22.30 -2.33
N LYS A 53 -3.17 22.66 -1.04
CA LYS A 53 -1.93 22.82 -0.28
C LYS A 53 -1.12 21.52 -0.22
N ALA A 54 -1.79 20.40 0.09
CA ALA A 54 -1.14 19.09 0.17
C ALA A 54 -0.65 18.60 -1.20
N LEU A 55 -1.42 18.85 -2.26
CA LEU A 55 -1.03 18.53 -3.64
C LEU A 55 0.23 19.30 -4.07
N GLU A 56 0.30 20.60 -3.79
CA GLU A 56 1.49 21.40 -4.13
C GLU A 56 2.71 20.97 -3.31
N ALA A 57 2.55 20.62 -2.04
CA ALA A 57 3.61 20.05 -1.23
C ALA A 57 4.13 18.72 -1.79
N PHE A 58 3.24 17.84 -2.22
CA PHE A 58 3.61 16.58 -2.87
C PHE A 58 4.38 16.82 -4.17
N LYS A 59 3.89 17.70 -5.05
CA LYS A 59 4.57 18.08 -6.30
C LYS A 59 5.97 18.63 -6.04
N ALA A 60 6.13 19.49 -5.04
CA ALA A 60 7.42 20.09 -4.70
C ALA A 60 8.45 19.02 -4.26
N ILE A 61 8.07 18.09 -3.37
CA ILE A 61 8.95 17.02 -2.91
C ILE A 61 9.26 16.05 -4.05
N LEU A 62 8.29 15.73 -4.90
CA LEU A 62 8.49 14.88 -6.08
C LEU A 62 9.53 15.48 -7.03
N ALA A 63 9.41 16.77 -7.33
CA ALA A 63 10.36 17.50 -8.19
C ALA A 63 11.76 17.57 -7.55
N GLU A 64 11.85 17.83 -6.25
CA GLU A 64 13.13 17.82 -5.52
C GLU A 64 13.83 16.46 -5.60
N ARG A 65 13.11 15.37 -5.35
CA ARG A 65 13.69 14.01 -5.40
C ARG A 65 14.13 13.65 -6.82
N ARG A 66 13.35 14.03 -7.84
CA ARG A 66 13.74 13.87 -9.25
C ARG A 66 15.05 14.60 -9.54
N ALA A 67 15.15 15.86 -9.13
CA ALA A 67 16.35 16.67 -9.34
C ALA A 67 17.58 16.05 -8.67
N GLN A 68 17.44 15.58 -7.43
CA GLN A 68 18.51 14.91 -6.67
C GLN A 68 18.99 13.62 -7.37
N ILE A 69 18.09 12.78 -7.84
CA ILE A 69 18.41 11.54 -8.55
C ILE A 69 19.13 11.85 -9.88
N ASN A 70 18.58 12.79 -10.68
CA ASN A 70 19.19 13.19 -11.94
C ASN A 70 20.59 13.78 -11.79
N ALA A 71 20.80 14.54 -10.71
CA ALA A 71 22.11 15.13 -10.38
C ALA A 71 23.06 14.14 -9.67
N LYS A 72 22.65 12.87 -9.47
CA LYS A 72 23.41 11.84 -8.73
C LYS A 72 23.84 12.31 -7.33
N GLN A 73 23.06 13.13 -6.69
CA GLN A 73 23.30 13.61 -5.34
C GLN A 73 23.10 12.50 -4.33
N LYS A 74 23.80 12.59 -3.19
CA LYS A 74 23.58 11.69 -2.07
C LYS A 74 22.18 11.96 -1.48
N LEU A 75 21.33 10.95 -1.51
CA LEU A 75 20.00 11.04 -0.92
C LEU A 75 20.08 11.01 0.62
N PRO A 76 19.10 11.58 1.33
CA PRO A 76 19.01 11.51 2.79
C PRO A 76 18.88 10.06 3.28
N PRO A 77 19.07 9.79 4.58
CA PRO A 77 19.07 8.42 5.12
C PRO A 77 17.81 7.60 4.85
N VAL A 78 16.66 8.24 4.73
CA VAL A 78 15.38 7.59 4.40
C VAL A 78 14.72 8.38 3.26
N PRO A 79 15.25 8.26 2.03
CA PRO A 79 14.92 9.19 0.95
C PRO A 79 13.45 9.13 0.51
N GLY A 80 12.80 7.98 0.65
CA GLY A 80 11.39 7.79 0.31
C GLY A 80 10.41 8.33 1.34
N GLN A 81 10.81 8.50 2.59
CA GLN A 81 9.89 8.85 3.68
C GLN A 81 9.16 10.18 3.45
N ALA A 82 9.89 11.24 3.13
CA ALA A 82 9.27 12.55 2.91
C ALA A 82 8.29 12.54 1.71
N LEU A 83 8.69 11.87 0.62
CA LEU A 83 7.83 11.71 -0.55
C LEU A 83 6.58 10.90 -0.22
N TYR A 84 6.75 9.81 0.52
CA TYR A 84 5.65 8.98 0.98
C TYR A 84 4.66 9.77 1.86
N LEU A 85 5.15 10.48 2.87
CA LEU A 85 4.31 11.28 3.77
C LEU A 85 3.54 12.35 3.00
N ALA A 86 4.20 13.05 2.08
CA ALA A 86 3.52 14.06 1.27
C ALA A 86 2.42 13.49 0.37
N ARG A 87 2.64 12.30 -0.22
CA ARG A 87 1.58 11.57 -0.95
C ARG A 87 0.40 11.26 -0.04
N ILE A 88 0.68 10.80 1.15
CA ILE A 88 -0.31 10.43 2.14
C ILE A 88 -1.14 11.63 2.60
N ASP A 89 -0.50 12.75 2.89
CA ASP A 89 -1.20 14.00 3.27
C ASP A 89 -2.12 14.48 2.15
N MET A 90 -1.64 14.41 0.90
CA MET A 90 -2.44 14.73 -0.28
C MET A 90 -3.68 13.81 -0.38
N MET A 91 -3.48 12.49 -0.20
CA MET A 91 -4.57 11.51 -0.29
C MET A 91 -5.58 11.67 0.86
N SER A 92 -5.12 11.98 2.07
CA SER A 92 -6.00 12.24 3.21
C SER A 92 -6.84 13.51 3.00
N ALA A 93 -6.21 14.60 2.61
CA ALA A 93 -6.90 15.85 2.33
C ALA A 93 -7.93 15.70 1.18
N TYR A 94 -7.62 14.87 0.20
CA TYR A 94 -8.57 14.53 -0.86
C TYR A 94 -9.78 13.76 -0.35
N LYS A 95 -9.56 12.77 0.51
CA LYS A 95 -10.69 12.04 1.09
C LYS A 95 -11.64 12.99 1.84
N ASP A 96 -11.09 13.90 2.62
CA ASP A 96 -11.89 14.88 3.36
C ASP A 96 -12.68 15.79 2.41
N LEU A 97 -12.05 16.19 1.30
CA LEU A 97 -12.70 16.98 0.26
C LEU A 97 -13.81 16.20 -0.44
N THR A 98 -13.58 14.94 -0.81
CA THR A 98 -14.61 14.12 -1.50
C THR A 98 -15.74 13.70 -0.60
N ASP A 99 -15.53 13.56 0.70
CA ASP A 99 -16.61 13.32 1.66
C ASP A 99 -17.59 14.52 1.70
N LEU A 100 -17.09 15.73 1.46
CA LEU A 100 -17.89 16.97 1.43
C LEU A 100 -18.40 17.33 0.03
N LEU A 101 -17.70 16.94 -1.06
CA LEU A 101 -17.99 17.30 -2.45
C LEU A 101 -17.89 16.11 -3.42
N PRO A 102 -18.56 14.97 -3.18
CA PRO A 102 -18.27 13.74 -3.91
C PRO A 102 -18.60 13.77 -5.40
N SER A 103 -19.43 14.69 -5.86
CA SER A 103 -19.96 14.72 -7.24
C SER A 103 -19.42 15.86 -8.11
N ARG A 104 -18.51 16.70 -7.62
CA ARG A 104 -18.12 17.95 -8.29
C ARG A 104 -16.65 18.08 -8.62
N ILE A 105 -15.86 17.08 -8.34
CA ILE A 105 -14.40 17.11 -8.53
C ILE A 105 -14.06 16.17 -9.67
N GLY A 106 -13.79 16.75 -10.83
CA GLY A 106 -13.27 16.06 -12.00
C GLY A 106 -14.14 14.92 -12.56
N ARG A 107 -13.58 14.16 -13.47
CA ARG A 107 -14.22 12.98 -14.08
C ARG A 107 -13.58 11.72 -13.51
N PRO A 108 -14.34 10.64 -13.25
CA PRO A 108 -13.74 9.36 -12.93
C PRO A 108 -12.72 8.97 -14.00
N ASN A 109 -11.54 8.52 -13.58
CA ASN A 109 -10.55 7.99 -14.52
C ASN A 109 -11.01 6.66 -15.14
N LYS A 110 -10.18 6.04 -15.98
CA LYS A 110 -10.42 4.73 -16.60
C LYS A 110 -10.75 3.62 -15.60
N PHE A 111 -10.34 3.75 -14.35
CA PHE A 111 -10.60 2.80 -13.26
C PHE A 111 -11.84 3.17 -12.44
N LYS A 112 -12.60 4.18 -12.85
CA LYS A 112 -13.79 4.70 -12.13
C LYS A 112 -13.50 5.14 -10.70
N ILE A 113 -12.23 5.46 -10.39
CA ILE A 113 -11.81 5.94 -9.09
C ILE A 113 -12.13 7.43 -8.99
N PRO A 114 -12.60 7.90 -7.82
CA PRO A 114 -12.90 9.32 -7.65
C PRO A 114 -11.70 10.22 -7.95
N PRO A 115 -11.94 11.37 -8.60
CA PRO A 115 -10.96 12.08 -9.39
C PRO A 115 -9.69 12.53 -8.72
N ALA A 116 -9.65 12.84 -7.47
CA ALA A 116 -8.47 13.46 -6.94
C ALA A 116 -7.28 12.52 -6.66
N TYR A 117 -7.48 11.24 -6.72
CA TYR A 117 -6.36 10.31 -6.78
C TYR A 117 -5.83 10.15 -8.20
N PHE A 118 -6.72 10.34 -9.19
CA PHE A 118 -6.54 9.88 -10.55
C PHE A 118 -7.29 10.74 -11.55
N ASP A 119 -7.39 12.05 -11.33
CA ASP A 119 -7.78 12.90 -12.42
C ASP A 119 -6.69 12.88 -13.50
N ALA A 120 -7.07 13.21 -14.72
CA ALA A 120 -6.15 13.17 -15.85
C ALA A 120 -4.88 14.04 -15.64
N ASP A 121 -4.95 15.04 -14.77
CA ASP A 121 -3.84 15.94 -14.48
C ASP A 121 -2.89 15.35 -13.43
N ASN A 122 -3.39 14.56 -12.51
CA ASN A 122 -2.62 14.01 -11.38
C ASN A 122 -2.19 12.53 -11.54
N GLU A 123 -2.80 11.77 -12.46
CA GLU A 123 -2.40 10.39 -12.76
C GLU A 123 -0.90 10.27 -13.10
N PRO A 124 -0.30 11.15 -13.94
CA PRO A 124 1.13 11.13 -14.23
C PRO A 124 2.01 11.36 -12.99
N LEU A 125 1.55 12.15 -12.01
CA LEU A 125 2.28 12.38 -10.76
C LEU A 125 2.36 11.12 -9.90
N ILE A 126 1.31 10.32 -9.87
CA ILE A 126 1.28 9.06 -9.13
C ILE A 126 2.20 8.02 -9.78
N ASP A 127 2.20 7.94 -11.10
CA ASP A 127 3.10 7.03 -11.83
C ASP A 127 4.56 7.45 -11.64
N GLU A 128 4.85 8.73 -11.67
CA GLU A 128 6.17 9.26 -11.37
C GLU A 128 6.59 8.98 -9.92
N TYR A 129 5.70 9.19 -8.96
CA TYR A 129 5.94 8.82 -7.56
C TYR A 129 6.34 7.35 -7.45
N LYS A 130 5.57 6.44 -8.05
CA LYS A 130 5.86 5.00 -8.01
C LYS A 130 7.23 4.69 -8.61
N ALA A 131 7.56 5.31 -9.74
CA ALA A 131 8.85 5.12 -10.39
C ALA A 131 10.02 5.61 -9.54
N LEU A 132 9.95 6.83 -9.02
CA LEU A 132 10.98 7.40 -8.15
C LEU A 132 11.11 6.64 -6.83
N PHE A 133 9.99 6.26 -6.23
CA PHE A 133 9.98 5.51 -4.98
C PHE A 133 10.69 4.17 -5.13
N ARG A 134 10.48 3.46 -6.22
CA ARG A 134 11.21 2.21 -6.52
C ARG A 134 12.71 2.43 -6.63
N VAL A 135 13.15 3.51 -7.31
CA VAL A 135 14.58 3.85 -7.41
C VAL A 135 15.19 4.16 -6.05
N MET A 136 14.48 4.92 -5.21
CA MET A 136 14.96 5.29 -3.87
C MET A 136 15.01 4.13 -2.89
N GLN A 137 14.15 3.12 -3.09
CA GLN A 137 14.09 1.90 -2.26
C GLN A 137 15.02 0.81 -2.78
N ALA A 138 15.57 0.97 -3.99
CA ALA A 138 16.52 0.00 -4.52
C ALA A 138 17.72 -0.11 -3.57
N PRO A 139 18.12 -1.32 -3.15
CA PRO A 139 19.31 -1.49 -2.34
C PRO A 139 20.52 -0.97 -3.11
N PRO A 140 21.56 -0.43 -2.41
CA PRO A 140 22.79 -0.03 -3.07
C PRO A 140 23.35 -1.20 -3.89
N PRO A 141 23.99 -0.93 -5.05
CA PRO A 141 24.42 -1.96 -6.03
C PRO A 141 25.31 -3.07 -5.48
N HIS A 142 25.83 -2.93 -4.27
CA HIS A 142 26.72 -3.88 -3.59
C HIS A 142 26.13 -4.47 -2.31
N ALA A 143 24.88 -4.14 -1.97
CA ALA A 143 24.19 -4.86 -0.90
C ALA A 143 23.87 -6.26 -1.44
N GLN A 144 24.47 -7.30 -0.85
CA GLN A 144 24.02 -8.67 -1.03
C GLN A 144 22.50 -8.66 -0.85
N PRO A 145 21.71 -9.21 -1.76
CA PRO A 145 20.27 -9.28 -1.59
C PRO A 145 20.00 -10.17 -0.38
N SER A 146 19.82 -9.57 0.80
CA SER A 146 18.97 -10.22 1.80
C SER A 146 17.69 -10.58 1.08
N ALA A 147 17.15 -11.75 1.33
CA ALA A 147 15.92 -12.22 0.69
C ALA A 147 14.97 -11.06 0.46
N THR A 148 14.44 -10.93 -0.75
CA THR A 148 13.57 -9.78 -1.07
C THR A 148 12.42 -9.78 -0.08
N PRO A 149 11.90 -8.64 0.34
CA PRO A 149 10.77 -8.56 1.27
C PRO A 149 9.57 -9.38 0.83
N TYR A 150 9.37 -9.51 -0.45
CA TYR A 150 8.31 -10.35 -1.03
C TYR A 150 8.55 -11.84 -0.75
N GLN A 151 9.81 -12.30 -0.84
CA GLN A 151 10.17 -13.67 -0.47
C GLN A 151 9.90 -13.93 1.00
N ASP A 152 10.20 -12.97 1.89
CA ASP A 152 9.93 -13.07 3.32
C ASP A 152 8.45 -13.27 3.62
N VAL A 153 7.59 -12.50 2.95
CA VAL A 153 6.13 -12.62 3.09
C VAL A 153 5.67 -14.02 2.65
N VAL A 154 6.15 -14.49 1.50
CA VAL A 154 5.79 -15.81 0.95
C VAL A 154 6.28 -16.93 1.85
N ASP A 155 7.53 -16.88 2.31
CA ASP A 155 8.13 -17.92 3.15
C ASP A 155 7.44 -17.99 4.52
N LEU A 156 7.19 -16.82 5.15
CA LEU A 156 6.47 -16.76 6.42
C LEU A 156 5.03 -17.29 6.28
N GLY A 157 4.29 -16.84 5.27
CA GLY A 157 2.94 -17.33 5.01
C GLY A 157 2.91 -18.85 4.78
N THR A 158 3.83 -19.36 3.98
CA THR A 158 3.95 -20.79 3.65
C THR A 158 4.29 -21.63 4.90
N VAL A 159 5.28 -21.22 5.69
CA VAL A 159 5.69 -21.99 6.88
C VAL A 159 4.61 -21.97 7.97
N ILE A 160 3.95 -20.83 8.18
CA ILE A 160 2.84 -20.72 9.12
C ILE A 160 1.72 -21.67 8.71
N ALA A 161 1.36 -21.72 7.44
CA ALA A 161 0.34 -22.63 6.92
C ALA A 161 0.70 -24.12 7.13
N ARG A 162 1.97 -24.49 6.93
CA ARG A 162 2.46 -25.83 7.22
C ARG A 162 2.36 -26.19 8.70
N THR A 163 2.56 -25.25 9.63
CA THR A 163 2.35 -25.48 11.07
C THR A 163 0.88 -25.78 11.43
N LYS A 164 -0.06 -25.41 10.54
CA LYS A 164 -1.50 -25.72 10.66
C LYS A 164 -1.89 -27.04 9.97
N GLY A 165 -0.93 -27.79 9.44
CA GLY A 165 -1.15 -29.08 8.83
C GLY A 165 -1.50 -29.05 7.35
N LEU A 166 -1.32 -27.91 6.65
CA LEU A 166 -1.52 -27.84 5.22
C LEU A 166 -0.41 -28.61 4.48
N ASP A 167 -0.79 -29.31 3.44
CA ASP A 167 0.14 -29.88 2.48
C ASP A 167 0.94 -28.80 1.74
N PRO A 168 2.05 -29.15 1.07
CA PRO A 168 2.91 -28.17 0.41
C PRO A 168 2.21 -27.30 -0.63
N ALA A 169 1.24 -27.85 -1.38
CA ALA A 169 0.53 -27.11 -2.42
C ALA A 169 -0.39 -26.03 -1.83
N HIS A 170 -1.20 -26.38 -0.83
CA HIS A 170 -2.04 -25.41 -0.13
C HIS A 170 -1.24 -24.41 0.70
N ALA A 171 -0.10 -24.82 1.26
CA ALA A 171 0.79 -23.92 1.97
C ALA A 171 1.43 -22.88 1.02
N ALA A 172 1.80 -23.27 -0.19
CA ALA A 172 2.28 -22.34 -1.22
C ALA A 172 1.20 -21.30 -1.61
N ILE A 173 -0.07 -21.75 -1.68
CA ILE A 173 -1.21 -20.83 -1.89
C ILE A 173 -1.34 -19.84 -0.73
N ALA A 174 -1.12 -20.27 0.52
CA ALA A 174 -1.11 -19.36 1.66
C ALA A 174 -0.03 -18.28 1.51
N GLY A 175 1.20 -18.64 1.14
CA GLY A 175 2.27 -17.69 0.86
C GLY A 175 1.89 -16.66 -0.23
N ARG A 176 1.30 -17.13 -1.33
CA ARG A 176 0.79 -16.28 -2.41
C ARG A 176 -0.29 -15.32 -1.92
N ILE A 177 -1.26 -15.79 -1.15
CA ILE A 177 -2.33 -14.97 -0.57
C ILE A 177 -1.75 -13.90 0.34
N CYS A 178 -0.78 -14.26 1.19
CA CYS A 178 -0.11 -13.30 2.06
C CYS A 178 0.58 -12.18 1.28
N LEU A 179 1.20 -12.51 0.13
CA LEU A 179 1.79 -11.51 -0.75
C LEU A 179 0.73 -10.58 -1.35
N GLY A 180 -0.44 -11.10 -1.71
CA GLY A 180 -1.57 -10.30 -2.16
C GLY A 180 -2.01 -9.29 -1.11
N VAL A 181 -2.24 -9.73 0.12
CA VAL A 181 -2.61 -8.84 1.24
C VAL A 181 -1.51 -7.81 1.50
N TYR A 182 -0.24 -8.21 1.46
CA TYR A 182 0.88 -7.27 1.58
C TYR A 182 0.82 -6.16 0.52
N PHE A 183 0.52 -6.50 -0.75
CA PHE A 183 0.35 -5.51 -1.81
C PHE A 183 -0.91 -4.63 -1.61
N ALA A 184 -1.99 -5.19 -1.11
CA ALA A 184 -3.19 -4.42 -0.79
C ALA A 184 -2.90 -3.34 0.25
N GLU A 185 -2.22 -3.69 1.34
CA GLU A 185 -1.94 -2.82 2.47
C GLU A 185 -0.81 -1.81 2.20
N THR A 186 0.18 -2.17 1.41
CA THR A 186 1.41 -1.39 1.27
C THR A 186 1.74 -0.98 -0.16
N ASP A 187 0.92 -1.39 -1.14
CA ASP A 187 1.21 -1.24 -2.58
C ASP A 187 2.53 -1.95 -3.01
N GLY A 188 2.96 -2.94 -2.23
CA GLY A 188 4.24 -3.63 -2.39
C GLY A 188 5.44 -2.88 -1.81
N GLU A 189 5.22 -1.83 -1.04
CA GLU A 189 6.26 -1.00 -0.43
C GLU A 189 6.59 -1.49 1.00
N GLN A 190 7.86 -1.31 1.40
CA GLN A 190 8.31 -1.74 2.72
C GLN A 190 8.15 -0.65 3.78
N ASN A 191 7.88 -1.07 5.03
CA ASN A 191 7.93 -0.21 6.22
C ASN A 191 7.09 1.07 6.12
N ILE A 192 5.89 0.92 5.60
CA ILE A 192 5.00 2.04 5.41
C ILE A 192 4.25 2.33 6.70
N GLY A 193 4.37 3.57 7.19
CA GLY A 193 3.47 4.09 8.21
C GLY A 193 2.07 4.31 7.65
N ASN A 194 1.05 4.12 8.47
CA ASN A 194 -0.31 4.47 8.07
C ASN A 194 -0.43 5.99 7.95
N ALA A 195 -0.99 6.42 6.83
CA ALA A 195 -1.22 7.80 6.51
C ALA A 195 -2.05 8.60 7.52
N ARG A 196 -2.93 7.93 8.21
CA ARG A 196 -4.00 8.55 8.99
C ARG A 196 -3.82 8.37 10.48
N SER A 197 -2.89 7.55 10.90
CA SER A 197 -2.79 7.20 12.29
C SER A 197 -1.43 6.58 12.62
N ASP A 198 -0.74 7.10 13.62
CA ASP A 198 0.42 6.46 14.23
C ASP A 198 0.08 5.10 14.88
N LYS A 199 -1.22 4.77 14.92
CA LYS A 199 -1.72 3.55 15.52
C LYS A 199 -1.38 2.30 14.70
N TYR A 200 -1.48 2.40 13.35
CA TYR A 200 -1.28 1.29 12.44
C TYR A 200 0.01 1.49 11.64
N GLN A 201 0.90 0.51 11.67
CA GLN A 201 2.24 0.61 11.09
C GLN A 201 2.70 -0.71 10.47
N GLY A 202 3.70 -0.62 9.59
CA GLY A 202 4.42 -1.77 9.04
C GLY A 202 3.69 -2.50 7.91
N SER A 203 4.23 -3.65 7.55
CA SER A 203 3.87 -4.41 6.35
C SER A 203 2.40 -4.85 6.27
N PHE A 204 1.74 -5.00 7.41
CA PHE A 204 0.34 -5.42 7.53
C PHE A 204 -0.49 -4.41 8.31
N GLN A 205 -0.03 -3.16 8.40
CA GLN A 205 -0.76 -2.06 9.04
C GLN A 205 -1.36 -2.45 10.40
N THR A 206 -0.54 -3.07 11.27
CA THR A 206 -0.98 -3.56 12.58
C THR A 206 -0.87 -2.49 13.66
N GLY A 207 -1.79 -2.52 14.63
CA GLY A 207 -1.69 -1.76 15.87
C GLY A 207 -0.73 -2.41 16.86
N ILE A 208 -0.32 -1.68 17.92
CA ILE A 208 0.61 -2.17 18.95
C ILE A 208 0.09 -3.47 19.62
N ASP A 209 -1.19 -3.51 19.96
CA ASP A 209 -1.77 -4.68 20.61
C ASP A 209 -1.90 -5.87 19.66
N GLU A 210 -2.17 -5.60 18.38
CA GLU A 210 -2.22 -6.59 17.31
C GLU A 210 -0.83 -7.18 17.07
N ASP A 211 0.20 -6.35 17.02
CA ASP A 211 1.60 -6.78 16.91
C ASP A 211 2.03 -7.65 18.09
N ARG A 212 1.75 -7.23 19.31
CA ARG A 212 2.03 -8.00 20.53
C ARG A 212 1.30 -9.35 20.53
N ASN A 213 0.04 -9.38 20.12
CA ASN A 213 -0.74 -10.61 20.02
C ASN A 213 -0.17 -11.54 18.94
N GLY A 214 0.18 -11.01 17.79
CA GLY A 214 0.85 -11.74 16.71
C GLY A 214 2.17 -12.36 17.17
N ARG A 215 3.02 -11.59 17.86
CA ARG A 215 4.26 -12.08 18.45
C ARG A 215 4.01 -13.22 19.44
N LYS A 216 3.03 -13.10 20.35
CA LYS A 216 2.66 -14.14 21.29
C LYS A 216 2.26 -15.44 20.59
N LYS A 217 1.42 -15.33 19.55
CA LYS A 217 1.01 -16.49 18.73
C LYS A 217 2.20 -17.12 18.00
N TRP A 218 3.12 -16.30 17.48
CA TRP A 218 4.34 -16.79 16.82
C TRP A 218 5.22 -17.59 17.76
N ILE A 219 5.49 -17.09 18.97
CA ILE A 219 6.30 -17.78 19.96
C ILE A 219 5.72 -19.18 20.23
N ALA A 220 4.40 -19.30 20.30
CA ALA A 220 3.74 -20.58 20.53
C ALA A 220 3.93 -21.61 19.40
N ILE A 221 4.05 -21.16 18.14
CA ILE A 221 4.27 -22.05 16.98
C ILE A 221 5.73 -22.22 16.59
N LYS A 222 6.64 -21.41 17.10
CA LYS A 222 8.06 -21.38 16.70
C LYS A 222 8.77 -22.74 16.79
N PRO A 223 8.49 -23.61 17.79
CA PRO A 223 9.05 -24.97 17.79
C PRO A 223 8.63 -25.80 16.56
N LYS A 224 7.37 -25.67 16.11
CA LYS A 224 6.89 -26.33 14.89
C LYS A 224 7.53 -25.74 13.64
N VAL A 225 7.70 -24.41 13.59
CA VAL A 225 8.42 -23.76 12.50
C VAL A 225 9.84 -24.29 12.41
N ARG A 226 10.56 -24.39 13.52
CA ARG A 226 11.93 -24.93 13.56
C ARG A 226 12.02 -26.38 13.05
N ALA A 227 11.01 -27.19 13.32
CA ALA A 227 10.95 -28.56 12.80
C ALA A 227 10.68 -28.63 11.29
N ILE A 228 9.96 -27.64 10.71
CA ILE A 228 9.60 -27.59 9.30
C ILE A 228 10.70 -26.91 8.48
N ASP A 229 11.22 -25.77 8.98
CA ASP A 229 12.21 -24.93 8.34
C ASP A 229 13.18 -24.36 9.40
N PRO A 230 14.28 -25.09 9.67
CA PRO A 230 15.30 -24.65 10.63
C PRO A 230 16.00 -23.35 10.23
N ALA A 231 16.17 -23.10 8.90
CA ALA A 231 16.87 -21.92 8.41
C ALA A 231 16.01 -20.66 8.65
N LEU A 232 14.71 -20.74 8.36
CA LEU A 232 13.75 -19.67 8.63
C LEU A 232 13.65 -19.39 10.12
N ALA A 233 13.62 -20.42 10.97
CA ALA A 233 13.60 -20.25 12.42
C ALA A 233 14.88 -19.57 12.94
N ALA A 234 16.05 -19.93 12.42
CA ALA A 234 17.31 -19.30 12.76
C ALA A 234 17.39 -17.83 12.28
N ARG A 235 16.81 -17.53 11.13
CA ARG A 235 16.65 -16.14 10.66
C ARG A 235 15.77 -15.35 11.60
N ASP A 236 14.64 -15.90 12.02
CA ASP A 236 13.74 -15.26 12.98
C ASP A 236 14.43 -14.99 14.33
N ASP A 237 15.27 -15.91 14.82
CA ASP A 237 16.06 -15.70 16.04
C ASP A 237 16.99 -14.48 15.91
N ARG A 238 17.65 -14.29 14.74
CA ARG A 238 18.51 -13.14 14.49
C ARG A 238 17.74 -11.83 14.41
N GLU A 239 16.60 -11.82 13.69
CA GLU A 239 15.75 -10.62 13.57
C GLU A 239 15.12 -10.23 14.89
N GLU A 240 14.65 -11.21 15.68
CA GLU A 240 14.12 -10.99 17.03
C GLU A 240 15.20 -10.40 17.96
N ALA A 241 16.43 -10.92 17.91
CA ALA A 241 17.53 -10.41 18.72
C ALA A 241 17.92 -8.97 18.32
N ARG A 242 17.85 -8.64 17.02
CA ARG A 242 18.16 -7.31 16.49
C ARG A 242 17.15 -6.25 16.95
N VAL A 243 15.87 -6.59 16.99
CA VAL A 243 14.78 -5.67 17.35
C VAL A 243 14.53 -5.68 18.87
N GLY A 244 14.70 -6.81 19.51
CA GLY A 244 14.47 -6.98 20.94
C GLY A 244 13.00 -6.73 21.32
N THR A 245 12.81 -5.86 22.34
CA THR A 245 11.49 -5.46 22.83
C THR A 245 10.97 -4.15 22.21
N SER A 246 11.72 -3.58 21.28
CA SER A 246 11.32 -2.36 20.58
C SER A 246 10.08 -2.59 19.71
N ASP A 247 9.56 -1.55 19.13
CA ASP A 247 8.39 -1.65 18.24
C ASP A 247 8.73 -2.47 16.99
N GLN A 248 8.31 -3.74 16.99
CA GLN A 248 8.64 -4.73 15.99
C GLN A 248 7.95 -4.47 14.64
N ARG A 249 6.89 -3.65 14.63
CA ARG A 249 6.18 -3.29 13.41
C ARG A 249 7.07 -2.56 12.40
N PHE A 250 8.09 -1.83 12.87
CA PHE A 250 9.06 -1.13 12.02
C PHE A 250 10.15 -2.02 11.44
N ASN A 251 10.29 -3.24 11.91
CA ASN A 251 11.15 -4.24 11.28
C ASN A 251 10.32 -5.05 10.28
N HIS A 252 10.76 -5.10 9.03
CA HIS A 252 10.01 -5.77 7.97
C HIS A 252 9.70 -7.24 8.34
N TRP A 253 10.69 -7.99 8.83
CA TRP A 253 10.51 -9.41 9.19
C TRP A 253 9.53 -9.60 10.33
N THR A 254 9.81 -8.95 11.47
CA THR A 254 8.98 -9.11 12.67
C THR A 254 7.59 -8.52 12.50
N GLY A 255 7.48 -7.39 11.82
CA GLY A 255 6.19 -6.78 11.48
C GLY A 255 5.34 -7.66 10.57
N THR A 256 5.93 -8.21 9.50
CA THR A 256 5.25 -9.19 8.62
C THR A 256 4.81 -10.41 9.39
N ARG A 257 5.71 -11.03 10.14
CA ARG A 257 5.45 -12.22 10.96
C ARG A 257 4.30 -12.00 11.94
N ASN A 258 4.36 -10.89 12.69
CA ASN A 258 3.35 -10.58 13.70
C ASN A 258 2.00 -10.25 13.08
N GLY A 259 2.00 -9.49 11.98
CA GLY A 259 0.78 -9.17 11.23
C GLY A 259 0.08 -10.43 10.70
N LEU A 260 0.83 -11.31 10.03
CA LEU A 260 0.29 -12.59 9.54
C LEU A 260 -0.25 -13.46 10.67
N MET A 261 0.47 -13.56 11.76
CA MET A 261 0.03 -14.35 12.93
C MET A 261 -1.21 -13.78 13.59
N ASN A 262 -1.37 -12.46 13.64
CA ASN A 262 -2.54 -11.83 14.21
C ASN A 262 -3.78 -11.98 13.33
N ALA A 263 -3.67 -11.62 12.05
CA ALA A 263 -4.82 -11.49 11.15
C ALA A 263 -5.21 -12.81 10.45
N HIS A 264 -4.23 -13.57 9.96
CA HIS A 264 -4.47 -14.61 8.95
C HIS A 264 -4.22 -16.04 9.40
N ALA A 265 -3.29 -16.26 10.32
CA ALA A 265 -2.84 -17.61 10.71
C ALA A 265 -3.97 -18.56 11.13
N ASP A 266 -5.00 -18.05 11.81
CA ASP A 266 -6.13 -18.85 12.27
C ASP A 266 -7.07 -19.30 11.13
N LEU A 267 -6.92 -18.73 9.94
CA LEU A 267 -7.74 -19.02 8.77
C LEU A 267 -7.04 -19.90 7.73
N PHE A 268 -5.74 -20.12 7.88
CA PHE A 268 -5.01 -20.93 6.92
C PHE A 268 -5.54 -22.35 6.83
N GLY A 269 -6.05 -22.94 7.90
CA GLY A 269 -6.72 -24.24 7.88
C GLY A 269 -7.94 -24.32 6.95
N HIS A 270 -8.52 -23.18 6.57
CA HIS A 270 -9.65 -23.11 5.65
C HIS A 270 -9.26 -22.93 4.17
N ILE A 271 -7.97 -22.78 3.86
CA ILE A 271 -7.49 -22.56 2.48
C ILE A 271 -8.02 -23.63 1.51
N PRO A 272 -8.04 -24.92 1.80
CA PRO A 272 -8.58 -25.91 0.87
C PRO A 272 -10.05 -25.65 0.49
N ALA A 273 -10.87 -25.25 1.46
CA ALA A 273 -12.27 -24.89 1.21
C ALA A 273 -12.41 -23.57 0.45
N ILE A 274 -11.57 -22.59 0.76
CA ILE A 274 -11.54 -21.29 0.07
C ILE A 274 -11.16 -21.48 -1.40
N VAL A 275 -10.11 -22.22 -1.70
CA VAL A 275 -9.65 -22.50 -3.06
C VAL A 275 -10.73 -23.21 -3.88
N LYS A 276 -11.44 -24.15 -3.26
CA LYS A 276 -12.55 -24.84 -3.91
C LYS A 276 -13.71 -23.88 -4.26
N THR A 277 -13.99 -22.90 -3.41
CA THR A 277 -15.11 -21.95 -3.59
C THR A 277 -14.70 -20.76 -4.46
N LEU A 278 -13.47 -20.30 -4.34
CA LEU A 278 -12.88 -19.17 -5.06
C LEU A 278 -11.72 -19.69 -5.92
N PRO A 279 -11.97 -20.19 -7.15
CA PRO A 279 -10.91 -20.72 -8.00
C PRO A 279 -9.97 -19.62 -8.52
N ASN A 280 -10.44 -18.37 -8.61
CA ASN A 280 -9.60 -17.25 -9.04
C ASN A 280 -8.63 -16.83 -7.92
N PRO A 281 -7.30 -16.82 -8.18
CA PRO A 281 -6.30 -16.37 -7.19
C PRO A 281 -6.53 -14.96 -6.64
N ILE A 282 -7.02 -14.04 -7.47
CA ILE A 282 -7.31 -12.66 -7.07
C ILE A 282 -8.45 -12.63 -6.05
N ASP A 283 -9.51 -13.39 -6.26
CA ASP A 283 -10.63 -13.48 -5.31
C ASP A 283 -10.20 -14.10 -3.98
N GLN A 284 -9.25 -15.04 -3.99
CA GLN A 284 -8.65 -15.56 -2.76
C GLN A 284 -7.92 -14.47 -1.99
N MET A 285 -7.14 -13.63 -2.67
CA MET A 285 -6.43 -12.49 -2.06
C MET A 285 -7.41 -11.45 -1.51
N LYS A 286 -8.43 -11.06 -2.29
CA LYS A 286 -9.52 -10.17 -1.84
C LYS A 286 -10.21 -10.68 -0.59
N PHE A 287 -10.49 -11.98 -0.56
CA PHE A 287 -11.15 -12.59 0.59
C PHE A 287 -10.30 -12.50 1.86
N PHE A 288 -8.99 -12.72 1.76
CA PHE A 288 -8.09 -12.57 2.90
C PHE A 288 -7.89 -11.11 3.31
N GLU A 289 -7.93 -10.17 2.39
CA GLU A 289 -7.95 -8.74 2.68
C GLU A 289 -9.20 -8.36 3.50
N LEU A 290 -10.37 -8.90 3.15
CA LEU A 290 -11.61 -8.69 3.91
C LEU A 290 -11.52 -9.16 5.36
N ILE A 291 -10.64 -10.10 5.69
CA ILE A 291 -10.41 -10.55 7.08
C ILE A 291 -9.85 -9.41 7.93
N GLN A 292 -8.98 -8.58 7.40
CA GLN A 292 -8.47 -7.42 8.13
C GLN A 292 -9.52 -6.34 8.28
N ILE A 293 -10.34 -6.15 7.26
CA ILE A 293 -11.31 -5.06 7.16
C ILE A 293 -12.59 -5.35 7.93
N ILE A 294 -13.16 -6.54 7.73
CA ILE A 294 -14.43 -6.98 8.33
C ILE A 294 -14.30 -8.42 8.90
N PRO A 295 -13.48 -8.63 9.92
CA PRO A 295 -13.10 -9.97 10.38
C PRO A 295 -14.29 -10.84 10.81
N SER A 296 -15.27 -10.28 11.52
CA SER A 296 -16.38 -11.06 12.08
C SER A 296 -17.31 -11.61 10.98
N PRO A 297 -17.80 -10.81 10.02
CA PRO A 297 -18.60 -11.33 8.90
C PRO A 297 -17.83 -12.31 8.03
N THR A 298 -16.54 -12.06 7.77
CA THR A 298 -15.72 -12.95 6.95
C THR A 298 -15.57 -14.34 7.57
N LYS A 299 -15.33 -14.40 8.89
CA LYS A 299 -15.31 -15.66 9.64
C LYS A 299 -16.66 -16.35 9.68
N ALA A 300 -17.75 -15.58 9.78
CA ALA A 300 -19.11 -16.12 9.75
C ALA A 300 -19.46 -16.72 8.38
N ALA A 301 -19.06 -16.05 7.28
CA ALA A 301 -19.24 -16.55 5.92
C ALA A 301 -18.51 -17.88 5.70
N LEU A 302 -17.27 -18.02 6.20
CA LEU A 302 -16.55 -19.30 6.16
C LEU A 302 -17.29 -20.44 6.88
N LYS A 303 -17.87 -20.13 8.02
CA LYS A 303 -18.61 -21.12 8.83
C LYS A 303 -19.96 -21.49 8.27
N SER A 304 -20.56 -20.64 7.43
CA SER A 304 -21.90 -20.86 6.85
C SER A 304 -21.94 -22.03 5.85
N GLY A 305 -20.78 -22.39 5.29
CA GLY A 305 -20.69 -23.36 4.19
C GLY A 305 -21.11 -22.81 2.81
N ASP A 306 -21.67 -21.60 2.77
CA ASP A 306 -22.07 -20.88 1.53
C ASP A 306 -21.45 -19.47 1.51
N LEU A 307 -20.13 -19.45 1.33
CA LEU A 307 -19.33 -18.25 1.45
C LEU A 307 -19.81 -17.12 0.55
N LEU A 308 -20.06 -17.40 -0.74
CA LEU A 308 -20.34 -16.37 -1.72
C LEU A 308 -21.74 -15.75 -1.58
N ASN A 309 -22.72 -16.53 -1.13
CA ASN A 309 -24.08 -16.06 -0.95
C ASN A 309 -24.34 -15.58 0.50
N TYR A 310 -23.34 -15.74 1.40
CA TYR A 310 -23.48 -15.22 2.75
C TYR A 310 -23.75 -13.72 2.71
N LYS A 311 -24.86 -13.31 3.32
CA LYS A 311 -25.37 -11.96 3.28
C LYS A 311 -25.01 -11.18 4.53
N ILE A 312 -24.35 -10.05 4.35
CA ILE A 312 -24.09 -9.07 5.40
C ILE A 312 -25.21 -8.04 5.40
N SER A 313 -25.82 -7.82 6.55
CA SER A 313 -26.88 -6.82 6.75
C SER A 313 -26.70 -6.01 8.03
N GLU A 314 -25.58 -6.18 8.73
CA GLU A 314 -25.27 -5.39 9.93
C GLU A 314 -25.09 -3.91 9.54
N PRO A 315 -25.89 -2.97 10.12
CA PRO A 315 -25.93 -1.58 9.69
C PRO A 315 -24.55 -0.89 9.75
N ARG A 316 -23.78 -1.16 10.81
CA ARG A 316 -22.45 -0.57 11.01
C ARG A 316 -21.47 -1.05 9.93
N ILE A 317 -21.50 -2.32 9.58
CA ILE A 317 -20.63 -2.89 8.55
C ILE A 317 -21.05 -2.39 7.18
N MET A 318 -22.35 -2.38 6.89
CA MET A 318 -22.86 -1.84 5.63
C MET A 318 -22.59 -0.35 5.48
N PHE A 319 -22.64 0.43 6.57
CA PHE A 319 -22.20 1.83 6.56
C PHE A 319 -20.72 1.94 6.21
N TYR A 320 -19.86 1.13 6.84
CA TYR A 320 -18.43 1.10 6.57
C TYR A 320 -18.14 0.71 5.10
N LEU A 321 -18.71 -0.37 4.60
CA LEU A 321 -18.52 -0.83 3.21
C LEU A 321 -18.93 0.24 2.18
N ARG A 322 -20.04 0.94 2.40
CA ARG A 322 -20.52 2.00 1.50
C ARG A 322 -19.66 3.26 1.50
N ASN A 323 -18.99 3.56 2.61
CA ASN A 323 -18.20 4.78 2.78
C ASN A 323 -16.69 4.56 2.69
N ASN A 324 -16.26 3.32 2.51
CA ASN A 324 -14.85 3.03 2.31
C ASN A 324 -14.55 3.01 0.80
N SER A 325 -13.55 3.81 0.40
CA SER A 325 -13.11 3.91 -1.00
C SER A 325 -12.56 2.61 -1.60
N MET A 326 -12.31 1.60 -0.77
CA MET A 326 -11.94 0.25 -1.24
C MET A 326 -13.07 -0.46 -1.97
N PHE A 327 -14.32 -0.09 -1.71
CA PHE A 327 -15.48 -0.74 -2.28
C PHE A 327 -16.20 0.21 -3.23
N ALA A 328 -16.18 -0.12 -4.50
CA ALA A 328 -16.91 0.62 -5.52
C ALA A 328 -18.39 0.23 -5.55
N PHE A 329 -19.06 0.27 -4.41
CA PHE A 329 -20.51 0.33 -4.41
C PHE A 329 -20.90 1.69 -5.00
N GLY A 330 -21.45 1.71 -6.21
CA GLY A 330 -21.77 2.92 -6.95
C GLY A 330 -22.66 3.89 -6.16
N GLN A 331 -22.75 5.14 -6.61
CA GLN A 331 -23.61 6.15 -5.96
C GLN A 331 -25.08 5.72 -5.84
N ALA A 332 -25.56 4.88 -6.75
CA ALA A 332 -26.89 4.28 -6.68
C ALA A 332 -27.08 3.38 -5.43
N ASP A 333 -26.00 2.81 -4.92
CA ASP A 333 -26.03 1.84 -3.81
C ASP A 333 -25.82 2.46 -2.42
N ARG A 334 -25.76 3.78 -2.29
CA ARG A 334 -25.66 4.45 -0.98
C ARG A 334 -26.78 4.11 0.00
N ARG A 335 -27.91 3.59 -0.50
CA ARG A 335 -29.05 3.12 0.30
C ARG A 335 -29.04 1.62 0.55
N ARG A 336 -28.06 0.90 0.04
CA ARG A 336 -27.98 -0.54 0.17
C ARG A 336 -27.86 -0.94 1.66
N THR A 337 -28.76 -1.78 2.11
CA THR A 337 -28.82 -2.25 3.50
C THR A 337 -28.20 -3.63 3.70
N SER A 338 -27.83 -4.30 2.62
CA SER A 338 -27.18 -5.61 2.66
C SER A 338 -26.37 -5.88 1.40
N ALA A 339 -25.35 -6.74 1.52
CA ALA A 339 -24.56 -7.24 0.39
C ALA A 339 -24.16 -8.70 0.63
N THR A 340 -24.07 -9.49 -0.42
CA THR A 340 -23.45 -10.82 -0.39
C THR A 340 -21.93 -10.69 -0.47
N PHE A 341 -21.19 -11.73 -0.07
CA PHE A 341 -19.72 -11.74 -0.22
C PHE A 341 -19.29 -11.66 -1.69
N ARG A 342 -20.05 -12.25 -2.62
CA ARG A 342 -19.80 -12.09 -4.06
C ARG A 342 -19.82 -10.62 -4.46
N GLU A 343 -20.87 -9.90 -4.10
CA GLU A 343 -21.02 -8.48 -4.42
C GLU A 343 -19.93 -7.62 -3.77
N ILE A 344 -19.44 -8.02 -2.59
CA ILE A 344 -18.34 -7.32 -1.90
C ILE A 344 -17.01 -7.57 -2.62
N LEU A 345 -16.71 -8.82 -3.01
CA LEU A 345 -15.52 -9.15 -3.78
C LEU A 345 -15.51 -8.45 -5.15
N ASP A 346 -16.67 -8.42 -5.82
CA ASP A 346 -16.83 -7.68 -7.08
C ASP A 346 -16.62 -6.17 -6.91
N ALA A 347 -17.07 -5.61 -5.79
CA ALA A 347 -16.88 -4.19 -5.46
C ALA A 347 -15.40 -3.83 -5.15
N MET A 348 -14.54 -4.81 -4.88
CA MET A 348 -13.11 -4.62 -4.65
C MET A 348 -12.27 -4.58 -5.94
N TRP A 349 -12.89 -4.37 -7.10
CA TRP A 349 -12.18 -4.35 -8.39
C TRP A 349 -11.03 -3.33 -8.44
N MET A 350 -11.05 -2.28 -7.62
CA MET A 350 -9.98 -1.29 -7.53
C MET A 350 -8.66 -1.86 -7.02
N PHE A 351 -8.70 -3.03 -6.38
CA PHE A 351 -7.51 -3.74 -5.91
C PHE A 351 -6.96 -4.74 -6.93
N ASP A 352 -7.68 -4.99 -8.02
CA ASP A 352 -7.28 -6.02 -9.01
C ASP A 352 -5.86 -5.79 -9.52
N GLU A 353 -5.49 -4.56 -9.87
CA GLU A 353 -4.12 -4.24 -10.31
C GLU A 353 -3.07 -4.58 -9.24
N LYS A 354 -3.35 -4.33 -7.95
CA LYS A 354 -2.44 -4.66 -6.86
C LYS A 354 -2.27 -6.16 -6.72
N PHE A 355 -3.37 -6.91 -6.80
CA PHE A 355 -3.35 -8.37 -6.71
C PHE A 355 -2.73 -9.03 -7.95
N GLU A 356 -2.94 -8.47 -9.14
CA GLU A 356 -2.26 -8.89 -10.37
C GLU A 356 -0.75 -8.70 -10.25
N ARG A 357 -0.28 -7.56 -9.74
CA ARG A 357 1.14 -7.32 -9.49
C ARG A 357 1.70 -8.27 -8.43
N ALA A 358 0.96 -8.56 -7.37
CA ALA A 358 1.35 -9.54 -6.37
C ALA A 358 1.48 -10.94 -6.98
N LEU A 359 0.53 -11.33 -7.84
CA LEU A 359 0.56 -12.61 -8.54
C LEU A 359 1.76 -12.72 -9.48
N ALA A 360 2.01 -11.69 -10.29
CA ALA A 360 3.17 -11.64 -11.17
C ALA A 360 4.49 -11.73 -10.36
N THR A 361 4.57 -10.98 -9.25
CA THR A 361 5.73 -11.05 -8.34
C THR A 361 5.90 -12.45 -7.76
N TYR A 362 4.82 -13.12 -7.36
CA TYR A 362 4.87 -14.48 -6.85
C TYR A 362 5.39 -15.49 -7.90
N GLU A 363 4.93 -15.38 -9.14
CA GLU A 363 5.43 -16.25 -10.22
C GLU A 363 6.92 -15.99 -10.50
N ASP A 364 7.37 -14.74 -10.49
CA ASP A 364 8.79 -14.39 -10.61
C ASP A 364 9.66 -14.99 -9.49
N LEU A 365 9.15 -15.03 -8.26
CA LEU A 365 9.86 -15.63 -7.13
C LEU A 365 10.04 -17.14 -7.27
N LYS A 366 9.12 -17.85 -7.94
CA LYS A 366 9.22 -19.30 -8.17
C LYS A 366 10.34 -19.69 -9.14
N VAL A 367 10.61 -18.83 -10.12
CA VAL A 367 11.62 -19.11 -11.15
C VAL A 367 13.02 -18.64 -10.75
N ARG A 368 13.15 -17.84 -9.69
CA ARG A 368 14.45 -17.43 -9.18
C ARG A 368 15.11 -18.57 -8.40
N PRO A 369 16.40 -18.88 -8.63
CA PRO A 369 17.11 -19.82 -7.79
C PRO A 369 17.11 -19.32 -6.35
N LYS A 370 16.77 -20.19 -5.40
CA LYS A 370 16.91 -19.87 -3.97
C LYS A 370 18.40 -19.68 -3.69
N SER A 371 18.79 -18.43 -3.42
CA SER A 371 20.15 -18.07 -3.04
C SER A 371 20.52 -18.59 -1.65
#